data_c3f7ecf4650cd0b531fb6fc14f37528d
#
_entry.id   c3f7ecf4650cd0b531fb6fc14f37528d
#
_cell.length_a   1.000
_cell.length_b   1.000
_cell.length_c   1.000
_cell.angle_alpha   90.00
_cell.angle_beta   90.00
_cell.angle_gamma   90.00
#
_symmetry.space_group_name_H-M   'P 1'
#
loop_
_entity.id
_entity.type
_entity.pdbx_description
1 polymer ?
#
loop_
_entity_poly.entity_id
_entity_poly.type
_entity_poly.pdbx_seq_one_letter_code
_entity_poly.pdbx_strand_id
1 'polypeptide(L)'
;VAAANRVAGEAALHAAAANQGAAHSGAIVTSIYAPKGGCGKTSIATNLATILSGEMKQRVCLLDLDLESGDVQLIMGLPPARSVLDLQNLTDSLDATALASVMLPHSSGTYVLAAPQRPEQAAAIRPHLISRIVNVASKMFDHVIIDCPPYATEHVLAVLDVTDHLGLICTPDAASVKNTAISLEVLTELNFNGSVDLIVNRAGERVGISGTDISEALDHPIT
;
A
#
# COMPACT_ATOMS: atom_id res chain seq x y z
N VAL A 1 9.89 24.74 11.41
CA VAL A 1 8.67 23.96 11.72
C VAL A 1 8.78 22.57 11.10
N ALA A 2 9.00 22.42 9.78
CA ALA A 2 9.07 21.10 9.12
C ALA A 2 10.17 20.18 9.68
N ALA A 3 11.37 20.68 9.96
CA ALA A 3 12.45 19.89 10.53
C ALA A 3 12.15 19.41 11.97
N ALA A 4 11.53 20.28 12.79
CA ALA A 4 11.15 19.93 14.15
C ALA A 4 10.04 18.86 14.19
N ASN A 5 9.06 18.95 13.27
CA ASN A 5 8.00 17.95 13.14
C ASN A 5 8.56 16.57 12.67
N ARG A 6 9.57 16.59 11.81
CA ARG A 6 10.25 15.36 11.36
C ARG A 6 10.98 14.68 12.51
N VAL A 7 11.78 15.42 13.27
CA VAL A 7 12.51 14.87 14.44
C VAL A 7 11.55 14.33 15.50
N ALA A 8 10.45 15.04 15.76
CA ALA A 8 9.41 14.58 16.67
C ALA A 8 8.71 13.30 16.15
N GLY A 9 8.44 13.23 14.84
CA GLY A 9 7.88 12.04 14.20
C GLY A 9 8.81 10.84 14.29
N GLU A 10 10.10 11.02 13.98
CA GLU A 10 11.11 9.96 14.09
C GLU A 10 11.23 9.45 15.54
N ALA A 11 11.26 10.35 16.51
CA ALA A 11 11.28 9.99 17.94
C ALA A 11 10.02 9.24 18.37
N ALA A 12 8.84 9.65 17.92
CA ALA A 12 7.58 8.97 18.20
C ALA A 12 7.55 7.56 17.59
N LEU A 13 8.07 7.38 16.37
CA LEU A 13 8.15 6.08 15.72
C LEU A 13 9.11 5.13 16.43
N HIS A 14 10.28 5.63 16.84
CA HIS A 14 11.24 4.86 17.65
C HIS A 14 10.67 4.46 19.01
N ALA A 15 9.91 5.37 19.65
CA ALA A 15 9.21 5.06 20.89
C ALA A 15 8.12 4.00 20.71
N ALA A 16 7.36 4.05 19.60
CA ALA A 16 6.39 3.02 19.24
C ALA A 16 7.06 1.66 18.94
N ALA A 17 8.21 1.67 18.24
CA ALA A 17 9.01 0.47 18.00
C ALA A 17 9.54 -0.17 19.29
N ALA A 18 9.91 0.64 20.28
CA ALA A 18 10.38 0.17 21.59
C ALA A 18 9.25 -0.40 22.47
N ASN A 19 8.00 0.00 22.24
CA ASN A 19 6.84 -0.32 23.07
C ASN A 19 6.02 -1.53 22.59
N GLN A 20 6.62 -2.47 21.86
CA GLN A 20 5.98 -3.67 21.29
C GLN A 20 5.34 -4.64 22.32
N GLY A 21 5.33 -4.28 23.61
CA GLY A 21 4.78 -5.13 24.68
C GLY A 21 3.28 -4.98 24.96
N ALA A 22 2.59 -4.02 24.34
CA ALA A 22 1.14 -3.90 24.45
C ALA A 22 0.45 -4.80 23.40
N ALA A 23 -0.38 -5.71 23.85
CA ALA A 23 -1.11 -6.67 22.99
C ALA A 23 -1.87 -5.94 21.86
N HIS A 24 -1.29 -5.91 20.67
CA HIS A 24 -1.97 -5.53 19.43
C HIS A 24 -2.53 -6.80 18.79
N SER A 25 -3.82 -6.85 18.60
CA SER A 25 -4.42 -7.68 17.57
C SER A 25 -3.93 -7.11 16.24
N GLY A 26 -3.06 -7.71 15.50
CA GLY A 26 -2.38 -7.22 14.29
C GLY A 26 -3.00 -6.02 13.55
N ALA A 27 -2.23 -5.31 12.73
CA ALA A 27 -2.76 -4.24 11.89
C ALA A 27 -3.77 -4.77 10.87
N ILE A 28 -4.69 -3.93 10.43
CA ILE A 28 -5.47 -4.17 9.21
C ILE A 28 -4.57 -3.86 8.01
N VAL A 29 -4.32 -4.87 7.18
CA VAL A 29 -3.52 -4.75 5.96
C VAL A 29 -4.46 -4.53 4.77
N THR A 30 -4.35 -3.37 4.14
CA THR A 30 -5.15 -3.00 2.95
C THR A 30 -4.24 -2.79 1.75
N SER A 31 -4.39 -3.61 0.71
CA SER A 31 -3.69 -3.45 -0.55
C SER A 31 -4.57 -2.74 -1.58
N ILE A 32 -4.02 -1.74 -2.27
CA ILE A 32 -4.70 -1.02 -3.34
C ILE A 32 -4.11 -1.49 -4.67
N TYR A 33 -4.91 -2.14 -5.48
CA TYR A 33 -4.49 -2.76 -6.72
C TYR A 33 -5.40 -2.41 -7.90
N ALA A 34 -4.85 -2.33 -9.09
CA ALA A 34 -5.57 -2.30 -10.35
C ALA A 34 -4.70 -2.92 -11.43
N PRO A 35 -5.25 -3.79 -12.31
CA PRO A 35 -4.49 -4.44 -13.38
C PRO A 35 -4.19 -3.51 -14.56
N LYS A 36 -4.34 -2.20 -14.38
CA LYS A 36 -4.10 -1.17 -15.40
C LYS A 36 -3.41 0.04 -14.75
N GLY A 37 -2.42 0.61 -15.44
CA GLY A 37 -1.80 1.87 -15.05
C GLY A 37 -2.77 3.06 -15.16
N GLY A 38 -2.55 4.09 -14.34
CA GLY A 38 -3.34 5.33 -14.40
C GLY A 38 -4.77 5.26 -13.83
N CYS A 39 -5.18 4.15 -13.21
CA CYS A 39 -6.50 4.00 -12.58
C CYS A 39 -6.67 4.78 -11.27
N GLY A 40 -5.59 5.37 -10.73
CA GLY A 40 -5.65 6.19 -9.51
C GLY A 40 -5.31 5.44 -8.23
N LYS A 41 -4.66 4.27 -8.29
CA LYS A 41 -4.23 3.48 -7.13
C LYS A 41 -3.49 4.33 -6.09
N THR A 42 -2.37 4.92 -6.49
CA THR A 42 -1.52 5.75 -5.61
C THR A 42 -2.29 6.91 -4.99
N SER A 43 -3.18 7.56 -5.77
CA SER A 43 -4.03 8.63 -5.22
C SER A 43 -4.98 8.12 -4.16
N ILE A 44 -5.59 6.94 -4.36
CA ILE A 44 -6.50 6.33 -3.37
C ILE A 44 -5.70 5.89 -2.14
N ALA A 45 -4.57 5.21 -2.31
CA ALA A 45 -3.73 4.74 -1.21
C ALA A 45 -3.23 5.90 -0.33
N THR A 46 -2.72 6.97 -0.94
CA THR A 46 -2.21 8.15 -0.23
C THR A 46 -3.32 8.91 0.50
N ASN A 47 -4.50 9.08 -0.12
CA ASN A 47 -5.64 9.72 0.53
C ASN A 47 -6.19 8.87 1.69
N LEU A 48 -6.36 7.56 1.50
CA LEU A 48 -6.80 6.64 2.56
C LEU A 48 -5.86 6.71 3.75
N ALA A 49 -4.55 6.60 3.52
CA ALA A 49 -3.54 6.70 4.58
C ALA A 49 -3.59 8.05 5.31
N THR A 50 -3.77 9.13 4.56
CA THR A 50 -3.85 10.49 5.12
C THR A 50 -5.11 10.69 5.97
N ILE A 51 -6.27 10.19 5.55
CA ILE A 51 -7.53 10.27 6.29
C ILE A 51 -7.43 9.44 7.58
N LEU A 52 -6.98 8.19 7.49
CA LEU A 52 -6.84 7.33 8.66
C LEU A 52 -5.90 7.93 9.71
N SER A 53 -4.77 8.51 9.30
CA SER A 53 -3.80 9.10 10.23
C SER A 53 -4.21 10.49 10.68
N GLY A 54 -4.64 11.36 9.76
CA GLY A 54 -4.91 12.77 10.02
C GLY A 54 -6.25 13.03 10.73
N GLU A 55 -7.31 12.37 10.29
CA GLU A 55 -8.66 12.57 10.82
C GLU A 55 -9.02 11.52 11.87
N MET A 56 -8.77 10.26 11.61
CA MET A 56 -9.13 9.15 12.51
C MET A 56 -8.06 8.88 13.60
N LYS A 57 -6.91 9.55 13.54
CA LYS A 57 -5.80 9.45 14.51
C LYS A 57 -5.25 8.03 14.69
N GLN A 58 -5.34 7.21 13.64
CA GLN A 58 -4.77 5.88 13.61
C GLN A 58 -3.27 5.94 13.30
N ARG A 59 -2.50 4.97 13.76
CA ARG A 59 -1.10 4.79 13.36
C ARG A 59 -1.08 4.09 12.00
N VAL A 60 -0.59 4.77 10.97
CA VAL A 60 -0.66 4.30 9.59
C VAL A 60 0.72 4.21 8.96
N CYS A 61 1.02 3.03 8.41
CA CYS A 61 2.11 2.80 7.48
C CYS A 61 1.57 2.79 6.05
N LEU A 62 2.22 3.52 5.15
CA LEU A 62 1.98 3.46 3.71
C LEU A 62 3.23 2.92 3.02
N LEU A 63 3.11 1.75 2.40
CA LEU A 63 4.17 1.08 1.64
C LEU A 63 3.96 1.31 0.14
N ASP A 64 4.95 1.87 -0.53
CA ASP A 64 5.01 1.95 -2.00
C ASP A 64 5.64 0.65 -2.54
N LEU A 65 4.82 -0.19 -3.15
CA LEU A 65 5.23 -1.46 -3.74
C LEU A 65 5.44 -1.37 -5.26
N ASP A 66 5.18 -0.22 -5.89
CA ASP A 66 5.59 0.02 -7.28
C ASP A 66 7.10 0.33 -7.32
N LEU A 67 7.89 -0.74 -7.16
CA LEU A 67 9.34 -0.64 -6.93
C LEU A 67 10.12 -0.03 -8.11
N GLU A 68 9.53 -0.05 -9.30
CA GLU A 68 10.16 0.49 -10.53
C GLU A 68 9.72 1.92 -10.85
N SER A 69 8.50 2.31 -10.43
CA SER A 69 7.88 3.58 -10.83
C SER A 69 7.06 4.21 -9.70
N GLY A 70 7.45 3.96 -8.44
CA GLY A 70 6.70 4.43 -7.28
C GLY A 70 6.66 5.94 -7.15
N ASP A 71 5.47 6.48 -6.98
CA ASP A 71 5.19 7.91 -6.91
C ASP A 71 4.66 8.37 -5.53
N VAL A 72 4.51 7.46 -4.57
CA VAL A 72 3.97 7.78 -3.22
C VAL A 72 4.78 8.91 -2.58
N GLN A 73 6.11 8.81 -2.61
CA GLN A 73 6.99 9.81 -2.02
C GLN A 73 6.80 11.20 -2.64
N LEU A 74 6.67 11.25 -3.98
CA LEU A 74 6.43 12.49 -4.72
C LEU A 74 5.05 13.07 -4.40
N ILE A 75 3.99 12.26 -4.44
CA ILE A 75 2.61 12.69 -4.18
C ILE A 75 2.45 13.20 -2.73
N MET A 76 3.12 12.54 -1.79
CA MET A 76 3.14 12.96 -0.38
C MET A 76 4.08 14.16 -0.09
N GLY A 77 4.79 14.69 -1.11
CA GLY A 77 5.69 15.83 -0.94
C GLY A 77 6.88 15.54 -0.04
N LEU A 78 7.31 14.29 0.06
CA LEU A 78 8.42 13.87 0.90
C LEU A 78 9.76 13.99 0.16
N PRO A 79 10.85 14.38 0.85
CA PRO A 79 12.16 14.48 0.22
C PRO A 79 12.69 13.10 -0.16
N PRO A 80 13.41 12.95 -1.29
CA PRO A 80 14.10 11.72 -1.63
C PRO A 80 15.16 11.43 -0.57
N ALA A 81 15.00 10.34 0.17
CA ALA A 81 15.90 9.98 1.25
C ALA A 81 16.11 8.46 1.27
N ARG A 82 15.42 7.79 2.20
CA ARG A 82 15.51 6.34 2.39
C ARG A 82 14.34 5.64 1.71
N SER A 83 14.52 4.36 1.42
CA SER A 83 13.52 3.54 0.72
C SER A 83 13.56 2.09 1.22
N VAL A 84 12.70 1.25 0.70
CA VAL A 84 12.72 -0.20 0.95
C VAL A 84 14.07 -0.85 0.59
N LEU A 85 14.83 -0.26 -0.34
CA LEU A 85 16.15 -0.75 -0.73
C LEU A 85 17.16 -0.78 0.43
N ASP A 86 17.06 0.16 1.36
CA ASP A 86 17.95 0.24 2.53
C ASP A 86 17.78 -0.96 3.48
N LEU A 87 16.71 -1.72 3.33
CA LEU A 87 16.42 -2.93 4.11
C LEU A 87 16.84 -4.24 3.42
N GLN A 88 17.34 -4.20 2.18
CA GLN A 88 17.59 -5.40 1.35
C GLN A 88 18.51 -6.43 2.01
N ASN A 89 19.45 -6.00 2.83
CA ASN A 89 20.42 -6.87 3.51
C ASN A 89 19.99 -7.26 4.94
N LEU A 90 18.82 -6.82 5.38
CA LEU A 90 18.32 -7.02 6.76
C LEU A 90 17.17 -8.01 6.83
N THR A 91 16.85 -8.73 5.75
CA THR A 91 15.64 -9.57 5.65
C THR A 91 15.45 -10.48 6.87
N ASP A 92 16.48 -11.20 7.28
CA ASP A 92 16.42 -12.17 8.39
C ASP A 92 16.46 -11.49 9.77
N SER A 93 17.08 -10.31 9.86
CA SER A 93 17.26 -9.52 11.09
C SER A 93 16.37 -8.29 11.18
N LEU A 94 15.41 -8.13 10.24
CA LEU A 94 14.52 -6.98 10.20
C LEU A 94 13.63 -6.94 11.43
N ASP A 95 13.78 -5.89 12.22
CA ASP A 95 12.99 -5.56 13.39
C ASP A 95 12.31 -4.18 13.24
N ALA A 96 11.52 -3.80 14.25
CA ALA A 96 10.82 -2.53 14.27
C ALA A 96 11.78 -1.32 14.24
N THR A 97 12.94 -1.42 14.86
CA THR A 97 13.94 -0.34 14.91
C THR A 97 14.55 -0.12 13.53
N ALA A 98 14.92 -1.19 12.85
CA ALA A 98 15.44 -1.13 11.49
C ALA A 98 14.39 -0.57 10.52
N LEU A 99 13.14 -1.04 10.59
CA LEU A 99 12.05 -0.51 9.78
C LEU A 99 11.80 0.98 10.07
N ALA A 100 11.69 1.37 11.33
CA ALA A 100 11.50 2.77 11.73
C ALA A 100 12.60 3.69 11.19
N SER A 101 13.84 3.21 11.11
CA SER A 101 14.98 4.01 10.66
C SER A 101 14.92 4.44 9.21
N VAL A 102 14.12 3.77 8.36
CA VAL A 102 13.99 4.06 6.93
C VAL A 102 12.65 4.69 6.56
N MET A 103 11.69 4.71 7.47
CA MET A 103 10.37 5.31 7.23
C MET A 103 10.43 6.83 7.23
N LEU A 104 9.61 7.44 6.39
CA LEU A 104 9.51 8.90 6.22
C LEU A 104 8.23 9.40 6.88
N PRO A 105 8.31 10.23 7.95
CA PRO A 105 7.12 10.79 8.57
C PRO A 105 6.52 11.89 7.68
N HIS A 106 5.22 11.80 7.43
CA HIS A 106 4.42 12.82 6.74
C HIS A 106 3.67 13.71 7.76
N SER A 107 3.34 14.94 7.36
CA SER A 107 2.64 15.93 8.23
C SER A 107 1.23 15.49 8.67
N SER A 108 0.59 14.57 7.97
CA SER A 108 -0.69 13.96 8.39
C SER A 108 -0.57 13.01 9.58
N GLY A 109 0.64 12.52 9.88
CA GLY A 109 0.90 11.44 10.82
C GLY A 109 1.15 10.08 10.16
N THR A 110 0.99 9.97 8.83
CA THR A 110 1.35 8.76 8.07
C THR A 110 2.85 8.56 8.05
N TYR A 111 3.30 7.32 8.19
CA TYR A 111 4.68 6.92 7.96
C TYR A 111 4.81 6.20 6.63
N VAL A 112 5.66 6.70 5.77
CA VAL A 112 5.82 6.20 4.39
C VAL A 112 7.11 5.38 4.27
N LEU A 113 7.00 4.18 3.73
CA LEU A 113 8.13 3.42 3.22
C LEU A 113 8.14 3.53 1.70
N ALA A 114 9.06 4.32 1.18
CA ALA A 114 9.12 4.66 -0.23
C ALA A 114 9.73 3.53 -1.09
N ALA A 115 9.34 3.48 -2.37
CA ALA A 115 10.00 2.70 -3.39
C ALA A 115 11.45 3.19 -3.64
N PRO A 116 12.30 2.38 -4.30
CA PRO A 116 13.64 2.81 -4.70
C PRO A 116 13.59 4.03 -5.61
N GLN A 117 14.69 4.79 -5.62
CA GLN A 117 14.81 6.01 -6.45
C GLN A 117 15.03 5.71 -7.94
N ARG A 118 15.42 4.48 -8.28
CA ARG A 118 15.76 4.05 -9.65
C ARG A 118 15.17 2.68 -9.95
N PRO A 119 14.55 2.49 -11.13
CA PRO A 119 13.93 1.22 -11.51
C PRO A 119 14.85 0.00 -11.42
N GLU A 120 16.12 0.15 -11.80
CA GLU A 120 17.10 -0.93 -11.77
C GLU A 120 17.39 -1.46 -10.37
N GLN A 121 17.06 -0.70 -9.33
CA GLN A 121 17.24 -1.10 -7.93
C GLN A 121 16.14 -2.07 -7.46
N ALA A 122 15.00 -2.12 -8.15
CA ALA A 122 13.89 -3.03 -7.83
C ALA A 122 14.32 -4.50 -7.80
N ALA A 123 15.22 -4.89 -8.72
CA ALA A 123 15.73 -6.25 -8.82
C ALA A 123 16.52 -6.75 -7.57
N ALA A 124 17.00 -5.82 -6.74
CA ALA A 124 17.67 -6.16 -5.49
C ALA A 124 16.72 -6.51 -4.35
N ILE A 125 15.43 -6.17 -4.49
CA ILE A 125 14.41 -6.36 -3.47
C ILE A 125 13.73 -7.70 -3.69
N ARG A 126 13.86 -8.60 -2.74
CA ARG A 126 13.23 -9.93 -2.81
C ARG A 126 11.80 -9.91 -2.27
N PRO A 127 10.87 -10.69 -2.84
CA PRO A 127 9.49 -10.78 -2.35
C PRO A 127 9.39 -11.10 -0.85
N HIS A 128 10.24 -12.00 -0.35
CA HIS A 128 10.29 -12.34 1.07
C HIS A 128 10.62 -11.14 1.98
N LEU A 129 11.43 -10.18 1.53
CA LEU A 129 11.66 -8.95 2.28
C LEU A 129 10.36 -8.16 2.45
N ILE A 130 9.52 -8.07 1.42
CA ILE A 130 8.24 -7.35 1.47
C ILE A 130 7.30 -8.00 2.49
N SER A 131 7.12 -9.32 2.44
CA SER A 131 6.32 -10.04 3.45
C SER A 131 6.85 -9.79 4.86
N ARG A 132 8.16 -9.78 5.03
CA ARG A 132 8.78 -9.50 6.33
C ARG A 132 8.53 -8.07 6.80
N ILE A 133 8.61 -7.09 5.89
CA ILE A 133 8.29 -5.68 6.19
C ILE A 133 6.85 -5.55 6.66
N VAL A 134 5.89 -6.13 5.93
CA VAL A 134 4.46 -6.08 6.30
C VAL A 134 4.25 -6.71 7.68
N ASN A 135 4.85 -7.88 7.95
CA ASN A 135 4.75 -8.54 9.25
C ASN A 135 5.34 -7.72 10.42
N VAL A 136 6.42 -6.97 10.18
CA VAL A 136 6.99 -6.08 11.20
C VAL A 136 6.11 -4.84 11.36
N ALA A 137 5.68 -4.22 10.25
CA ALA A 137 4.81 -3.06 10.26
C ALA A 137 3.47 -3.36 10.97
N SER A 138 2.88 -4.54 10.76
CA SER A 138 1.63 -4.95 11.40
C SER A 138 1.69 -5.02 12.93
N LYS A 139 2.88 -5.05 13.50
CA LYS A 139 3.07 -4.97 14.96
C LYS A 139 3.29 -3.54 15.47
N MET A 140 3.57 -2.60 14.56
CA MET A 140 3.90 -1.21 14.90
C MET A 140 2.73 -0.25 14.66
N PHE A 141 1.85 -0.59 13.72
CA PHE A 141 0.79 0.27 13.21
C PHE A 141 -0.59 -0.36 13.40
N ASP A 142 -1.64 0.45 13.30
CA ASP A 142 -3.03 0.00 13.32
C ASP A 142 -3.50 -0.34 11.90
N HIS A 143 -2.92 0.33 10.88
CA HIS A 143 -3.17 0.08 9.47
C HIS A 143 -1.86 0.04 8.67
N VAL A 144 -1.76 -0.92 7.77
CA VAL A 144 -0.73 -1.00 6.73
C VAL A 144 -1.41 -0.87 5.38
N ILE A 145 -1.22 0.25 4.71
CA ILE A 145 -1.74 0.49 3.37
C ILE A 145 -0.62 0.21 2.37
N ILE A 146 -0.94 -0.52 1.30
CA ILE A 146 0.04 -0.94 0.30
C ILE A 146 -0.41 -0.46 -1.08
N ASP A 147 0.36 0.42 -1.70
CA ASP A 147 0.16 0.84 -3.09
C ASP A 147 0.84 -0.14 -4.03
N CYS A 148 0.06 -0.94 -4.76
CA CYS A 148 0.57 -2.01 -5.60
C CYS A 148 0.86 -1.54 -7.04
N PRO A 149 1.88 -2.12 -7.74
CA PRO A 149 2.07 -1.90 -9.17
C PRO A 149 0.88 -2.45 -9.98
N PRO A 150 0.76 -2.08 -11.27
CA PRO A 150 -0.33 -2.56 -12.13
C PRO A 150 -0.15 -4.02 -12.62
N TYR A 151 0.88 -4.70 -12.20
CA TYR A 151 1.20 -6.07 -12.61
C TYR A 151 1.21 -6.99 -11.39
N ALA A 152 0.73 -8.22 -11.55
CA ALA A 152 0.81 -9.27 -10.54
C ALA A 152 2.25 -9.82 -10.44
N THR A 153 3.16 -9.02 -9.89
CA THR A 153 4.55 -9.42 -9.64
C THR A 153 4.63 -10.39 -8.47
N GLU A 154 5.76 -11.09 -8.31
CA GLU A 154 6.02 -11.93 -7.14
C GLU A 154 5.91 -11.14 -5.83
N HIS A 155 6.21 -9.83 -5.83
CA HIS A 155 6.04 -8.96 -4.67
C HIS A 155 4.56 -8.74 -4.33
N VAL A 156 3.71 -8.54 -5.34
CA VAL A 156 2.25 -8.42 -5.15
C VAL A 156 1.68 -9.74 -4.62
N LEU A 157 2.07 -10.88 -5.19
CA LEU A 157 1.63 -12.20 -4.71
C LEU A 157 2.03 -12.41 -3.25
N ALA A 158 3.26 -12.07 -2.87
CA ALA A 158 3.74 -12.18 -1.49
C ALA A 158 2.98 -11.27 -0.50
N VAL A 159 2.40 -10.18 -0.97
CA VAL A 159 1.57 -9.27 -0.18
C VAL A 159 0.14 -9.77 -0.06
N LEU A 160 -0.43 -10.34 -1.12
CA LEU A 160 -1.78 -10.89 -1.08
C LEU A 160 -1.97 -11.94 0.02
N ASP A 161 -0.95 -12.74 0.32
CA ASP A 161 -0.97 -13.74 1.39
C ASP A 161 -1.21 -13.14 2.80
N VAL A 162 -0.93 -11.84 2.97
CA VAL A 162 -1.04 -11.12 4.26
C VAL A 162 -2.02 -9.94 4.19
N THR A 163 -2.78 -9.83 3.11
CA THR A 163 -3.76 -8.75 2.88
C THR A 163 -5.12 -9.14 3.44
N ASP A 164 -5.68 -8.30 4.31
CA ASP A 164 -7.04 -8.46 4.85
C ASP A 164 -8.09 -7.89 3.89
N HIS A 165 -7.80 -6.71 3.30
CA HIS A 165 -8.69 -5.99 2.38
C HIS A 165 -7.96 -5.64 1.09
N LEU A 166 -8.51 -6.03 -0.05
CA LEU A 166 -8.03 -5.66 -1.36
C LEU A 166 -8.96 -4.64 -2.01
N GLY A 167 -8.56 -3.37 -2.03
CA GLY A 167 -9.21 -2.34 -2.83
C GLY A 167 -8.85 -2.53 -4.31
N LEU A 168 -9.73 -3.21 -5.05
CA LEU A 168 -9.56 -3.47 -6.48
C LEU A 168 -10.15 -2.31 -7.29
N ILE A 169 -9.27 -1.51 -7.92
CA ILE A 169 -9.69 -0.30 -8.62
C ILE A 169 -10.01 -0.62 -10.08
N CYS A 170 -11.22 -0.28 -10.49
CA CYS A 170 -11.68 -0.30 -11.88
C CYS A 170 -11.95 1.14 -12.37
N THR A 171 -11.79 1.39 -13.66
CA THR A 171 -12.24 2.63 -14.33
C THR A 171 -13.33 2.28 -15.36
N PRO A 172 -14.27 3.23 -15.69
CA PRO A 172 -15.43 2.96 -16.54
C PRO A 172 -15.06 2.85 -18.03
N ASP A 173 -14.08 2.00 -18.35
CA ASP A 173 -13.68 1.66 -19.72
C ASP A 173 -13.54 0.15 -19.91
N ALA A 174 -13.83 -0.34 -21.11
CA ALA A 174 -13.90 -1.77 -21.41
C ALA A 174 -12.60 -2.53 -21.10
N ALA A 175 -11.43 -1.92 -21.31
CA ALA A 175 -10.16 -2.56 -21.02
C ALA A 175 -9.93 -2.73 -19.52
N SER A 176 -10.30 -1.73 -18.71
CA SER A 176 -10.25 -1.80 -17.26
C SER A 176 -11.21 -2.89 -16.74
N VAL A 177 -12.46 -2.89 -17.19
CA VAL A 177 -13.46 -3.91 -16.77
C VAL A 177 -12.98 -5.30 -17.10
N LYS A 178 -12.54 -5.54 -18.36
CA LYS A 178 -11.98 -6.85 -18.76
C LYS A 178 -10.83 -7.29 -17.87
N ASN A 179 -9.85 -6.41 -17.63
CA ASN A 179 -8.68 -6.77 -16.83
C ASN A 179 -9.04 -6.98 -15.36
N THR A 180 -10.03 -6.25 -14.84
CA THR A 180 -10.56 -6.46 -13.47
C THR A 180 -11.24 -7.82 -13.36
N ALA A 181 -12.02 -8.26 -14.37
CA ALA A 181 -12.59 -9.61 -14.40
C ALA A 181 -11.50 -10.70 -14.31
N ILE A 182 -10.44 -10.57 -15.11
CA ILE A 182 -9.30 -11.49 -15.06
C ILE A 182 -8.65 -11.49 -13.67
N SER A 183 -8.53 -10.32 -13.03
CA SER A 183 -7.96 -10.26 -11.69
C SER A 183 -8.83 -10.96 -10.65
N LEU A 184 -10.15 -10.87 -10.73
CA LEU A 184 -11.08 -11.59 -9.83
C LEU A 184 -10.98 -13.11 -10.04
N GLU A 185 -10.84 -13.58 -11.28
CA GLU A 185 -10.60 -15.00 -11.60
C GLU A 185 -9.27 -15.47 -10.95
N VAL A 186 -8.18 -14.73 -11.14
CA VAL A 186 -6.87 -15.03 -10.55
C VAL A 186 -6.92 -15.07 -9.02
N LEU A 187 -7.60 -14.11 -8.38
CA LEU A 187 -7.77 -14.09 -6.92
C LEU A 187 -8.51 -15.35 -6.43
N THR A 188 -9.50 -15.81 -7.20
CA THR A 188 -10.24 -17.04 -6.90
C THR A 188 -9.33 -18.26 -7.03
N GLU A 189 -8.53 -18.36 -8.11
CA GLU A 189 -7.57 -19.45 -8.33
C GLU A 189 -6.48 -19.50 -7.26
N LEU A 190 -6.04 -18.34 -6.78
CA LEU A 190 -5.08 -18.19 -5.68
C LEU A 190 -5.68 -18.51 -4.31
N ASN A 191 -7.00 -18.75 -4.21
CA ASN A 191 -7.73 -18.88 -2.95
C ASN A 191 -7.47 -17.68 -2.01
N PHE A 192 -7.56 -16.46 -2.53
CA PHE A 192 -7.39 -15.25 -1.74
C PHE A 192 -8.38 -15.23 -0.57
N ASN A 193 -7.87 -15.09 0.66
CA ASN A 193 -8.67 -15.18 1.88
C ASN A 193 -9.15 -13.82 2.42
N GLY A 194 -8.65 -12.71 1.90
CA GLY A 194 -9.10 -11.37 2.28
C GLY A 194 -10.42 -10.98 1.62
N SER A 195 -10.98 -9.85 2.02
CA SER A 195 -12.12 -9.26 1.31
C SER A 195 -11.66 -8.50 0.06
N VAL A 196 -12.50 -8.50 -0.97
CA VAL A 196 -12.30 -7.69 -2.18
C VAL A 196 -13.33 -6.58 -2.20
N ASP A 197 -12.87 -5.33 -2.18
CA ASP A 197 -13.67 -4.13 -2.29
C ASP A 197 -13.49 -3.56 -3.71
N LEU A 198 -14.50 -3.72 -4.58
CA LEU A 198 -14.46 -3.20 -5.94
C LEU A 198 -14.77 -1.70 -5.94
N ILE A 199 -13.78 -0.89 -6.29
CA ILE A 199 -13.88 0.57 -6.30
C ILE A 199 -13.86 1.07 -7.74
N VAL A 200 -14.95 1.70 -8.19
CA VAL A 200 -15.01 2.33 -9.51
C VAL A 200 -14.56 3.79 -9.42
N ASN A 201 -13.31 4.04 -9.82
CA ASN A 201 -12.78 5.39 -9.88
C ASN A 201 -13.22 6.11 -11.16
N ARG A 202 -13.37 7.45 -11.11
CA ARG A 202 -13.85 8.30 -12.23
C ARG A 202 -15.27 7.98 -12.67
N ALA A 203 -16.10 7.45 -11.78
CA ALA A 203 -17.49 7.09 -12.06
C ALA A 203 -18.39 8.27 -12.50
N GLY A 204 -17.99 9.52 -12.24
CA GLY A 204 -18.72 10.73 -12.62
C GLY A 204 -18.44 11.24 -14.03
N GLU A 205 -17.56 10.61 -14.79
CA GLU A 205 -17.31 11.01 -16.19
C GLU A 205 -18.53 10.68 -17.06
N ARG A 206 -18.90 11.61 -17.94
CA ARG A 206 -20.10 11.48 -18.79
C ARG A 206 -19.94 10.46 -19.93
N VAL A 207 -18.77 9.88 -20.07
CA VAL A 207 -18.41 8.92 -21.12
C VAL A 207 -17.83 7.69 -20.45
N GLY A 208 -18.40 6.54 -20.74
CA GLY A 208 -17.91 5.28 -20.20
C GLY A 208 -19.03 4.29 -19.90
N ILE A 209 -18.67 3.18 -19.27
CA ILE A 209 -19.58 2.13 -18.82
C ILE A 209 -20.17 2.56 -17.46
N SER A 210 -21.47 2.38 -17.26
CA SER A 210 -22.10 2.73 -15.97
C SER A 210 -21.62 1.81 -14.84
N GLY A 211 -21.69 2.30 -13.59
CA GLY A 211 -21.37 1.45 -12.43
C GLY A 211 -22.23 0.20 -12.37
N THR A 212 -23.53 0.31 -12.71
CA THR A 212 -24.43 -0.86 -12.77
C THR A 212 -23.95 -1.88 -13.79
N ASP A 213 -23.63 -1.44 -15.02
CA ASP A 213 -23.13 -2.35 -16.06
C ASP A 213 -21.78 -3.00 -15.67
N ILE A 214 -20.91 -2.25 -14.95
CA ILE A 214 -19.66 -2.79 -14.42
C ILE A 214 -19.92 -3.87 -13.38
N SER A 215 -20.80 -3.60 -12.40
CA SER A 215 -21.17 -4.57 -11.36
C SER A 215 -21.76 -5.85 -11.95
N GLU A 216 -22.66 -5.70 -12.93
CA GLU A 216 -23.24 -6.84 -13.64
C GLU A 216 -22.19 -7.62 -14.45
N ALA A 217 -21.30 -6.93 -15.18
CA ALA A 217 -20.28 -7.58 -16.00
C ALA A 217 -19.21 -8.31 -15.17
N LEU A 218 -18.98 -7.87 -13.92
CA LEU A 218 -17.98 -8.47 -13.01
C LEU A 218 -18.62 -9.46 -12.03
N ASP A 219 -19.94 -9.57 -11.98
CA ASP A 219 -20.70 -10.33 -10.97
C ASP A 219 -20.19 -10.02 -9.54
N HIS A 220 -19.90 -8.73 -9.31
CA HIS A 220 -19.32 -8.26 -8.05
C HIS A 220 -19.92 -6.90 -7.65
N PRO A 221 -20.34 -6.72 -6.39
CA PRO A 221 -20.87 -5.45 -5.92
C PRO A 221 -19.76 -4.38 -5.91
N ILE A 222 -20.14 -3.13 -6.25
CA ILE A 222 -19.28 -1.97 -6.09
C ILE A 222 -19.41 -1.48 -4.64
N THR A 223 -18.26 -1.23 -4.02
CA THR A 223 -18.15 -0.69 -2.65
C THR A 223 -18.17 0.82 -2.64
#